data_bfce993776c23393f96a276773488698
#
_entry.id   bfce993776c23393f96a276773488698
#
_cell.length_a   1.000
_cell.length_b   1.000
_cell.length_c   1.000
_cell.angle_alpha   90.00
_cell.angle_beta   90.00
_cell.angle_gamma   90.00
#
_symmetry.space_group_name_H-M   'P 1'
#
loop_
_entity.id
_entity.type
_entity.pdbx_description
1 polymer ?
#
loop_
_entity_poly.entity_id
_entity_poly.type
_entity_poly.pdbx_seq_one_letter_code
_entity_poly.pdbx_strand_id
1 'polypeptide(L)'
;DLVLFDRISTDEDFLEVYLGRGNVESLRQVDYKKQEKLEVGDDLSSLPEHVAGEYMDIEKAPVVMSLKDANAVGVVGDADSLYSMMKNMIMDIISRQYYGDICIYALLDDNIGKYNWLRGIKALNSSNGNRNIVCDQESKNRVFENLYKELSIRKDEKVHGRFNIIIVMQDYGIKSHPISKFIEHASELDTVFIFFESKPSLLPLYCSRIIDIFDNESAMIYDSVNKTQKKYFEYENIPDWRVQKAVSILEPVECEEISLAGSLRKNISLFELLGINSVQALNLKERWNSSKIYETMAVPLGVNSKEEIVYLNLHEKFHGPHGAIMFRKLLHSYSKGYTGA
;
A
#
# COMPACT_ATOMS: atom_id res chain seq x y z
N ASP A 1 10.53 9.83 -9.34
CA ASP A 1 9.23 10.09 -9.95
C ASP A 1 8.15 9.61 -9.01
N LEU A 2 7.46 10.56 -8.36
CA LEU A 2 6.28 10.26 -7.57
C LEU A 2 5.15 9.98 -8.55
N VAL A 3 4.81 8.73 -8.70
CA VAL A 3 3.60 8.33 -9.42
C VAL A 3 2.45 8.48 -8.42
N LEU A 4 1.60 9.49 -8.64
CA LEU A 4 0.41 9.73 -7.82
C LEU A 4 -0.63 8.65 -8.10
N PHE A 5 -1.28 8.14 -7.03
CA PHE A 5 -2.37 7.18 -7.11
C PHE A 5 -2.01 5.88 -7.84
N ASP A 6 -0.74 5.44 -7.75
CA ASP A 6 -0.23 4.28 -8.47
C ASP A 6 -0.59 2.94 -7.82
N ARG A 7 -1.09 2.96 -6.58
CA ARG A 7 -1.47 1.75 -5.84
C ARG A 7 -2.98 1.55 -5.87
N ILE A 8 -3.38 0.43 -6.44
CA ILE A 8 -4.78 -0.01 -6.54
C ILE A 8 -5.01 -1.26 -5.70
N SER A 9 -6.27 -1.58 -5.43
CA SER A 9 -6.69 -2.69 -4.54
C SER A 9 -6.11 -4.06 -4.91
N THR A 10 -5.68 -4.26 -6.16
CA THR A 10 -5.06 -5.50 -6.64
C THR A 10 -3.55 -5.59 -6.40
N ASP A 11 -2.89 -4.52 -6.02
CA ASP A 11 -1.45 -4.49 -5.83
C ASP A 11 -1.05 -5.10 -4.49
N GLU A 12 0.15 -5.70 -4.46
CA GLU A 12 0.68 -6.34 -3.23
C GLU A 12 0.99 -5.29 -2.14
N ASP A 13 1.39 -4.09 -2.53
CA ASP A 13 1.72 -2.97 -1.66
C ASP A 13 0.54 -1.99 -1.45
N PHE A 14 -0.67 -2.40 -1.83
CA PHE A 14 -1.89 -1.65 -1.53
C PHE A 14 -2.05 -1.47 -0.02
N LEU A 15 -2.27 -0.23 0.42
CA LEU A 15 -2.37 0.18 1.82
C LEU A 15 -1.12 -0.07 2.67
N GLU A 16 0.05 -0.22 2.07
CA GLU A 16 1.30 -0.01 2.77
C GLU A 16 1.51 1.49 3.00
N VAL A 17 1.54 1.90 4.26
CA VAL A 17 1.72 3.29 4.69
C VAL A 17 3.16 3.50 5.14
N TYR A 18 3.79 4.54 4.61
CA TYR A 18 5.11 4.99 5.05
C TYR A 18 4.99 5.75 6.36
N LEU A 19 5.73 5.31 7.36
CA LEU A 19 5.75 5.93 8.70
C LEU A 19 6.94 6.85 8.91
N GLY A 20 8.09 6.52 8.33
CA GLY A 20 9.33 7.26 8.53
C GLY A 20 10.54 6.47 8.08
N ARG A 21 11.72 6.84 8.55
CA ARG A 21 13.00 6.17 8.25
C ARG A 21 13.60 5.58 9.52
N GLY A 22 14.09 4.35 9.42
CA GLY A 22 14.71 3.65 10.52
C GLY A 22 15.64 2.54 10.05
N ASN A 23 16.15 1.76 11.00
CA ASN A 23 16.89 0.57 10.67
C ASN A 23 15.91 -0.56 10.40
N VAL A 24 15.99 -1.15 9.22
CA VAL A 24 15.12 -2.24 8.79
C VAL A 24 15.97 -3.45 8.46
N GLU A 25 15.55 -4.59 8.96
CA GLU A 25 16.22 -5.87 8.69
C GLU A 25 16.30 -6.12 7.17
N SER A 26 17.47 -6.49 6.70
CA SER A 26 17.71 -6.80 5.29
C SER A 26 16.90 -8.02 4.86
N LEU A 27 16.18 -7.92 3.74
CA LEU A 27 15.44 -9.05 3.15
C LEU A 27 16.37 -10.18 2.68
N ARG A 28 17.63 -9.85 2.39
CA ARG A 28 18.66 -10.81 2.01
C ARG A 28 19.74 -10.80 3.08
N GLN A 29 19.61 -11.74 4.00
CA GLN A 29 20.63 -11.94 5.04
C GLN A 29 21.80 -12.75 4.50
N VAL A 30 23.00 -12.44 5.00
CA VAL A 30 24.20 -13.24 4.74
C VAL A 30 24.11 -14.49 5.61
N ASP A 31 23.93 -15.65 4.97
CA ASP A 31 23.97 -16.94 5.68
C ASP A 31 25.43 -17.29 6.02
N TYR A 32 25.79 -17.06 7.28
CA TYR A 32 27.11 -17.39 7.81
C TYR A 32 26.99 -18.44 8.90
N LYS A 33 27.56 -19.62 8.65
CA LYS A 33 27.70 -20.67 9.67
C LYS A 33 28.99 -20.44 10.48
N LYS A 34 28.83 -20.06 11.74
CA LYS A 34 29.95 -19.93 12.66
C LYS A 34 30.71 -21.24 12.77
N GLN A 35 31.97 -21.27 12.32
CA GLN A 35 32.82 -22.46 12.49
C GLN A 35 33.29 -22.50 13.94
N GLU A 36 33.08 -23.64 14.62
CA GLU A 36 33.68 -23.91 15.91
C GLU A 36 35.19 -24.04 15.73
N LYS A 37 35.96 -23.17 16.37
CA LYS A 37 37.42 -23.12 16.25
C LYS A 37 38.04 -23.86 17.41
N LEU A 38 38.91 -24.79 17.07
CA LEU A 38 39.76 -25.52 18.01
C LEU A 38 41.10 -24.82 18.31
N GLU A 39 41.44 -23.75 17.56
CA GLU A 39 42.70 -23.03 17.70
C GLU A 39 42.49 -21.50 17.79
N VAL A 40 43.51 -20.79 18.37
CA VAL A 40 43.53 -19.34 18.45
C VAL A 40 43.49 -18.76 17.04
N GLY A 41 42.36 -18.11 16.72
CA GLY A 41 42.08 -17.63 15.37
C GLY A 41 42.92 -16.42 15.00
N ASP A 42 43.30 -16.35 13.74
CA ASP A 42 43.79 -15.17 13.05
C ASP A 42 42.74 -14.04 13.09
N ASP A 43 43.17 -12.76 13.04
CA ASP A 43 42.30 -11.58 12.99
C ASP A 43 41.29 -11.63 11.83
N LEU A 44 41.63 -12.29 10.72
CA LEU A 44 40.77 -12.52 9.58
C LEU A 44 39.61 -13.48 9.87
N SER A 45 39.69 -14.25 10.91
CA SER A 45 38.71 -15.27 11.25
C SER A 45 37.38 -14.70 11.78
N SER A 46 37.35 -13.45 12.25
CA SER A 46 36.18 -12.70 12.68
C SER A 46 35.53 -11.89 11.55
N LEU A 47 36.24 -11.72 10.43
CA LEU A 47 35.79 -10.90 9.30
C LEU A 47 34.43 -11.33 8.71
N PRO A 48 34.15 -12.64 8.47
CA PRO A 48 32.85 -13.06 7.94
C PRO A 48 31.68 -12.76 8.90
N GLU A 49 31.93 -12.87 10.23
CA GLU A 49 30.90 -12.54 11.24
C GLU A 49 30.65 -11.03 11.28
N HIS A 50 31.71 -10.23 11.15
CA HIS A 50 31.62 -8.77 11.10
C HIS A 50 30.88 -8.32 9.84
N VAL A 51 31.23 -8.85 8.67
CA VAL A 51 30.54 -8.55 7.40
C VAL A 51 29.08 -9.00 7.46
N ALA A 52 28.78 -10.20 7.96
CA ALA A 52 27.41 -10.65 8.11
C ALA A 52 26.59 -9.70 9.00
N GLY A 53 27.18 -9.25 10.13
CA GLY A 53 26.54 -8.28 11.02
C GLY A 53 26.31 -6.90 10.37
N GLU A 54 27.26 -6.42 9.56
CA GLU A 54 27.17 -5.13 8.87
C GLU A 54 26.04 -5.07 7.84
N TYR A 55 25.71 -6.21 7.22
CA TYR A 55 24.65 -6.30 6.20
C TYR A 55 23.32 -6.88 6.73
N MET A 56 23.18 -7.09 8.04
CA MET A 56 21.92 -7.55 8.64
C MET A 56 20.82 -6.50 8.57
N ASP A 57 21.16 -5.23 8.76
CA ASP A 57 20.24 -4.12 8.78
C ASP A 57 20.58 -3.08 7.70
N ILE A 58 19.53 -2.47 7.17
CA ILE A 58 19.66 -1.32 6.26
C ILE A 58 19.33 -0.07 7.05
N GLU A 59 20.32 0.80 7.19
CA GLU A 59 20.16 2.07 7.90
C GLU A 59 19.31 3.05 7.11
N LYS A 60 18.51 3.86 7.81
CA LYS A 60 17.65 4.91 7.23
C LYS A 60 16.73 4.43 6.10
N ALA A 61 16.37 3.16 6.14
CA ALA A 61 15.44 2.57 5.21
C ALA A 61 13.98 3.01 5.53
N PRO A 62 13.08 3.00 4.54
CA PRO A 62 11.67 3.28 4.78
C PRO A 62 11.05 2.25 5.75
N VAL A 63 10.46 2.73 6.83
CA VAL A 63 9.63 1.91 7.71
C VAL A 63 8.20 2.03 7.21
N VAL A 64 7.63 0.91 6.79
CA VAL A 64 6.27 0.82 6.26
C VAL A 64 5.41 -0.10 7.12
N MET A 65 4.10 0.15 7.09
CA MET A 65 3.10 -0.65 7.78
C MET A 65 1.94 -0.97 6.83
N SER A 66 1.59 -2.25 6.68
CA SER A 66 0.40 -2.63 5.96
C SER A 66 -0.84 -2.38 6.82
N LEU A 67 -1.82 -1.65 6.28
CA LEU A 67 -3.14 -1.48 6.87
C LEU A 67 -4.11 -2.58 6.43
N LYS A 68 -3.87 -3.22 5.29
CA LYS A 68 -4.75 -4.22 4.67
C LYS A 68 -5.01 -5.42 5.59
N ASP A 69 -3.97 -5.85 6.30
CA ASP A 69 -4.03 -7.03 7.17
C ASP A 69 -4.29 -6.69 8.65
N ALA A 70 -4.51 -5.42 8.96
CA ALA A 70 -4.73 -4.96 10.32
C ALA A 70 -6.22 -4.75 10.59
N ASN A 71 -6.73 -5.34 11.66
CA ASN A 71 -8.08 -5.04 12.16
C ASN A 71 -8.14 -3.64 12.79
N ALA A 72 -7.19 -3.38 13.68
CA ALA A 72 -7.00 -2.09 14.29
C ALA A 72 -5.51 -1.79 14.53
N VAL A 73 -5.17 -0.51 14.46
CA VAL A 73 -3.85 0.05 14.76
C VAL A 73 -4.01 1.06 15.89
N GLY A 74 -3.12 1.01 16.87
CA GLY A 74 -3.03 2.00 17.93
C GLY A 74 -1.89 2.96 17.68
N VAL A 75 -2.12 4.25 17.87
CA VAL A 75 -1.10 5.30 17.86
C VAL A 75 -1.14 5.98 19.22
N VAL A 76 0.00 6.02 19.90
CA VAL A 76 0.10 6.55 21.28
C VAL A 76 1.11 7.69 21.31
N GLY A 77 0.72 8.79 21.96
CA GLY A 77 1.57 9.96 22.12
C GLY A 77 0.85 11.15 22.72
N ASP A 78 1.50 12.29 22.78
CA ASP A 78 0.86 13.55 23.12
C ASP A 78 0.01 14.10 21.96
N ALA A 79 -0.86 15.06 22.21
CA ALA A 79 -1.84 15.56 21.26
C ALA A 79 -1.21 16.12 19.96
N ASP A 80 -0.07 16.80 20.07
CA ASP A 80 0.60 17.40 18.90
C ASP A 80 1.31 16.35 18.06
N SER A 81 1.97 15.38 18.70
CA SER A 81 2.60 14.24 18.06
C SER A 81 1.58 13.32 17.37
N LEU A 82 0.44 13.07 18.03
CA LEU A 82 -0.68 12.32 17.43
C LEU A 82 -1.21 13.01 16.17
N TYR A 83 -1.41 14.33 16.23
CA TYR A 83 -1.85 15.11 15.07
C TYR A 83 -0.82 15.08 13.94
N SER A 84 0.47 15.18 14.27
CA SER A 84 1.56 15.09 13.29
C SER A 84 1.60 13.73 12.60
N MET A 85 1.51 12.65 13.37
CA MET A 85 1.50 11.29 12.82
C MET A 85 0.26 11.04 11.95
N MET A 86 -0.91 11.50 12.37
CA MET A 86 -2.14 11.43 11.58
C MET A 86 -1.98 12.15 10.22
N LYS A 87 -1.39 13.37 10.21
CA LYS A 87 -1.08 14.10 8.98
C LYS A 87 -0.19 13.29 8.04
N ASN A 88 0.90 12.74 8.57
CA ASN A 88 1.86 11.96 7.80
C ASN A 88 1.20 10.73 7.16
N MET A 89 0.44 9.97 7.94
CA MET A 89 -0.27 8.79 7.45
C MET A 89 -1.29 9.14 6.36
N ILE A 90 -2.12 10.17 6.59
CA ILE A 90 -3.11 10.58 5.61
C ILE A 90 -2.44 11.08 4.33
N MET A 91 -1.37 11.89 4.44
CA MET A 91 -0.66 12.41 3.27
C MET A 91 -0.03 11.30 2.44
N ASP A 92 0.55 10.29 3.07
CA ASP A 92 1.07 9.12 2.36
C ASP A 92 -0.06 8.33 1.67
N ILE A 93 -1.16 8.07 2.37
CA ILE A 93 -2.32 7.36 1.83
C ILE A 93 -2.89 8.08 0.61
N ILE A 94 -3.22 9.37 0.71
CA ILE A 94 -3.89 10.11 -0.37
C ILE A 94 -2.99 10.44 -1.55
N SER A 95 -1.67 10.35 -1.39
CA SER A 95 -0.73 10.56 -2.50
C SER A 95 -0.45 9.27 -3.28
N ARG A 96 -0.48 8.12 -2.64
CA ARG A 96 -0.08 6.84 -3.24
C ARG A 96 -1.26 5.94 -3.61
N GLN A 97 -2.29 5.90 -2.75
CA GLN A 97 -3.44 5.03 -2.98
C GLN A 97 -4.42 5.66 -3.96
N TYR A 98 -4.97 4.86 -4.84
CA TYR A 98 -6.04 5.33 -5.72
C TYR A 98 -7.30 5.64 -4.89
N TYR A 99 -7.78 6.87 -4.98
CA TYR A 99 -8.89 7.35 -4.16
C TYR A 99 -10.23 6.65 -4.46
N GLY A 100 -10.36 5.99 -5.62
CA GLY A 100 -11.52 5.16 -5.97
C GLY A 100 -11.59 3.86 -5.17
N ASP A 101 -10.46 3.33 -4.71
CA ASP A 101 -10.37 2.06 -3.99
C ASP A 101 -10.41 2.22 -2.47
N ILE A 102 -10.29 3.44 -1.95
CA ILE A 102 -10.30 3.73 -0.52
C ILE A 102 -11.44 4.67 -0.11
N CYS A 103 -11.88 4.56 1.13
CA CYS A 103 -12.80 5.48 1.78
C CYS A 103 -12.27 5.81 3.18
N ILE A 104 -12.10 7.10 3.48
CA ILE A 104 -11.61 7.55 4.76
C ILE A 104 -12.77 8.09 5.59
N TYR A 105 -12.83 7.66 6.86
CA TYR A 105 -13.71 8.20 7.89
C TYR A 105 -12.84 8.88 8.95
N ALA A 106 -13.16 10.09 9.35
CA ALA A 106 -12.38 10.83 10.33
C ALA A 106 -13.27 11.30 11.51
N LEU A 107 -12.99 10.75 12.68
CA LEU A 107 -13.60 11.16 13.95
C LEU A 107 -12.64 12.13 14.64
N LEU A 108 -12.92 13.42 14.54
CA LEU A 108 -12.00 14.51 14.90
C LEU A 108 -12.30 15.05 16.29
N ASP A 109 -11.28 15.62 16.94
CA ASP A 109 -11.46 16.35 18.18
C ASP A 109 -12.15 17.72 17.98
N ASP A 110 -12.47 18.41 19.07
CA ASP A 110 -13.23 19.66 19.07
C ASP A 110 -12.50 20.83 18.38
N ASN A 111 -11.20 20.70 18.09
CA ASN A 111 -10.43 21.75 17.42
C ASN A 111 -10.52 21.63 15.90
N ILE A 112 -11.73 21.76 15.36
CA ILE A 112 -12.05 21.53 13.94
C ILE A 112 -11.21 22.40 12.99
N GLY A 113 -10.80 23.58 13.42
CA GLY A 113 -10.06 24.52 12.59
C GLY A 113 -8.75 23.97 12.03
N LYS A 114 -8.02 23.15 12.80
CA LYS A 114 -6.75 22.54 12.36
C LYS A 114 -6.94 21.47 11.28
N TYR A 115 -8.16 20.91 11.12
CA TYR A 115 -8.49 19.86 10.18
C TYR A 115 -9.12 20.38 8.86
N ASN A 116 -9.16 21.69 8.63
CA ASN A 116 -9.80 22.25 7.43
C ASN A 116 -9.24 21.70 6.11
N TRP A 117 -7.99 21.30 6.09
CA TRP A 117 -7.34 20.69 4.93
C TRP A 117 -7.94 19.34 4.51
N LEU A 118 -8.57 18.60 5.43
CA LEU A 118 -9.25 17.35 5.13
C LEU A 118 -10.41 17.53 4.12
N ARG A 119 -10.97 18.74 4.02
CA ARG A 119 -12.11 19.02 3.14
C ARG A 119 -11.83 18.82 1.65
N GLY A 120 -10.56 18.99 1.22
CA GLY A 120 -10.13 18.77 -0.16
C GLY A 120 -9.81 17.31 -0.51
N ILE A 121 -9.95 16.37 0.44
CA ILE A 121 -9.60 14.96 0.22
C ILE A 121 -10.80 14.19 -0.37
N LYS A 122 -10.65 13.69 -1.59
CA LYS A 122 -11.70 12.93 -2.30
C LYS A 122 -12.11 11.65 -1.57
N ALA A 123 -11.16 10.93 -0.99
CA ALA A 123 -11.41 9.69 -0.25
C ALA A 123 -12.29 9.87 1.00
N LEU A 124 -12.47 11.09 1.51
CA LEU A 124 -13.39 11.42 2.60
C LEU A 124 -14.84 11.61 2.15
N ASN A 125 -15.10 11.60 0.84
CA ASN A 125 -16.46 11.75 0.33
C ASN A 125 -17.13 10.38 0.19
N SER A 126 -18.35 10.26 0.74
CA SER A 126 -19.19 9.11 0.49
C SER A 126 -19.76 9.14 -0.93
N SER A 127 -20.26 8.01 -1.41
CA SER A 127 -20.96 7.91 -2.70
C SER A 127 -22.16 8.86 -2.82
N ASN A 128 -22.74 9.26 -1.70
CA ASN A 128 -23.89 10.17 -1.62
C ASN A 128 -23.50 11.66 -1.56
N GLY A 129 -22.21 12.00 -1.76
CA GLY A 129 -21.70 13.37 -1.71
C GLY A 129 -21.53 13.96 -0.32
N ASN A 130 -21.82 13.21 0.74
CA ASN A 130 -21.56 13.63 2.12
C ASN A 130 -20.11 13.35 2.51
N ARG A 131 -19.56 14.17 3.39
CA ARG A 131 -18.23 13.90 3.96
C ARG A 131 -18.33 12.96 5.15
N ASN A 132 -17.42 12.00 5.22
CA ASN A 132 -17.31 11.02 6.31
C ASN A 132 -16.49 11.62 7.47
N ILE A 133 -16.85 12.82 7.91
CA ILE A 133 -16.21 13.53 9.01
C ILE A 133 -17.20 13.62 10.16
N VAL A 134 -16.75 13.21 11.35
CA VAL A 134 -17.46 13.35 12.63
C VAL A 134 -16.77 14.44 13.44
N CYS A 135 -17.51 15.48 13.75
CA CYS A 135 -17.05 16.63 14.57
C CYS A 135 -18.09 17.11 15.56
N ASP A 136 -19.29 16.51 15.53
CA ASP A 136 -20.38 16.80 16.44
C ASP A 136 -21.34 15.60 16.55
N GLN A 137 -22.37 15.71 17.38
CA GLN A 137 -23.31 14.62 17.61
C GLN A 137 -24.18 14.30 16.39
N GLU A 138 -24.50 15.27 15.54
CA GLU A 138 -25.32 15.07 14.36
C GLU A 138 -24.52 14.31 13.28
N SER A 139 -23.32 14.77 12.97
CA SER A 139 -22.41 14.09 12.04
C SER A 139 -22.07 12.67 12.53
N LYS A 140 -21.87 12.48 13.85
CA LYS A 140 -21.68 11.16 14.45
C LYS A 140 -22.84 10.22 14.12
N ASN A 141 -24.08 10.61 14.42
CA ASN A 141 -25.22 9.74 14.23
C ASN A 141 -25.36 9.30 12.77
N ARG A 142 -25.19 10.24 11.83
CA ARG A 142 -25.25 9.97 10.40
C ARG A 142 -24.12 9.03 9.93
N VAL A 143 -22.88 9.34 10.30
CA VAL A 143 -21.71 8.55 9.88
C VAL A 143 -21.75 7.16 10.49
N PHE A 144 -22.08 7.04 11.77
CA PHE A 144 -22.14 5.74 12.46
C PHE A 144 -23.27 4.86 11.91
N GLU A 145 -24.43 5.43 11.60
CA GLU A 145 -25.52 4.68 10.97
C GLU A 145 -25.13 4.13 9.62
N ASN A 146 -24.51 4.96 8.78
CA ASN A 146 -24.05 4.55 7.45
C ASN A 146 -22.96 3.48 7.52
N LEU A 147 -21.96 3.69 8.36
CA LEU A 147 -20.86 2.74 8.56
C LEU A 147 -21.37 1.40 9.12
N TYR A 148 -22.28 1.44 10.09
CA TYR A 148 -22.87 0.23 10.64
C TYR A 148 -23.65 -0.57 9.58
N LYS A 149 -24.47 0.10 8.76
CA LYS A 149 -25.21 -0.53 7.66
C LYS A 149 -24.27 -1.16 6.66
N GLU A 150 -23.23 -0.42 6.25
CA GLU A 150 -22.23 -0.91 5.29
C GLU A 150 -21.49 -2.15 5.80
N LEU A 151 -20.96 -2.10 7.03
CA LEU A 151 -20.24 -3.23 7.61
C LEU A 151 -21.16 -4.44 7.85
N SER A 152 -22.44 -4.22 8.18
CA SER A 152 -23.42 -5.30 8.32
C SER A 152 -23.65 -5.99 6.98
N ILE A 153 -23.85 -5.23 5.90
CA ILE A 153 -24.04 -5.78 4.53
C ILE A 153 -22.78 -6.57 4.12
N ARG A 154 -21.59 -6.01 4.29
CA ARG A 154 -20.33 -6.69 3.96
C ARG A 154 -20.18 -8.03 4.69
N LYS A 155 -20.55 -8.05 5.97
CA LYS A 155 -20.50 -9.27 6.80
C LYS A 155 -21.51 -10.33 6.34
N ASP A 156 -22.75 -9.91 6.09
CA ASP A 156 -23.86 -10.83 5.82
C ASP A 156 -23.81 -11.35 4.38
N GLU A 157 -23.48 -10.49 3.42
CA GLU A 157 -23.48 -10.81 1.99
C GLU A 157 -22.09 -11.18 1.45
N LYS A 158 -21.03 -11.03 2.26
CA LYS A 158 -19.62 -11.25 1.86
C LYS A 158 -19.22 -10.44 0.62
N VAL A 159 -19.70 -9.22 0.54
CA VAL A 159 -19.40 -8.30 -0.57
C VAL A 159 -18.19 -7.46 -0.21
N HIS A 160 -17.26 -7.35 -1.16
CA HIS A 160 -16.10 -6.48 -1.08
C HIS A 160 -16.41 -5.12 -1.72
N GLY A 161 -15.74 -4.06 -1.23
CA GLY A 161 -15.91 -2.71 -1.73
C GLY A 161 -14.65 -1.88 -1.57
N ARG A 162 -14.81 -0.55 -1.60
CA ARG A 162 -13.71 0.37 -1.26
C ARG A 162 -13.20 0.06 0.14
N PHE A 163 -11.89 0.07 0.33
CA PHE A 163 -11.31 -0.20 1.64
C PHE A 163 -11.55 0.97 2.60
N ASN A 164 -12.16 0.71 3.73
CA ASN A 164 -12.50 1.72 4.73
C ASN A 164 -11.35 1.93 5.72
N ILE A 165 -10.90 3.18 5.86
CA ILE A 165 -9.88 3.60 6.84
C ILE A 165 -10.57 4.52 7.84
N ILE A 166 -10.74 4.06 9.08
CA ILE A 166 -11.45 4.79 10.11
C ILE A 166 -10.45 5.38 11.09
N ILE A 167 -10.25 6.69 11.02
CA ILE A 167 -9.33 7.47 11.85
C ILE A 167 -10.09 7.98 13.07
N VAL A 168 -9.67 7.57 14.25
CA VAL A 168 -10.32 7.91 15.52
C VAL A 168 -9.38 8.75 16.36
N MET A 169 -9.49 10.09 16.22
CA MET A 169 -8.81 11.07 17.09
C MET A 169 -9.60 11.33 18.37
N GLN A 170 -10.92 11.19 18.30
CA GLN A 170 -11.82 11.26 19.45
C GLN A 170 -12.82 10.11 19.36
N ASP A 171 -13.08 9.45 20.50
CA ASP A 171 -13.85 8.20 20.56
C ASP A 171 -15.31 8.36 20.14
N TYR A 172 -15.97 9.45 20.44
CA TYR A 172 -17.40 9.64 20.21
C TYR A 172 -18.28 8.44 20.63
N GLY A 173 -17.74 7.55 21.46
CA GLY A 173 -18.40 6.34 21.91
C GLY A 173 -18.37 5.18 20.92
N ILE A 174 -17.48 5.18 19.92
CA ILE A 174 -17.35 4.11 18.93
C ILE A 174 -17.03 2.76 19.58
N LYS A 175 -16.24 2.77 20.66
CA LYS A 175 -15.85 1.56 21.41
C LYS A 175 -17.04 0.89 22.12
N SER A 176 -18.11 1.63 22.42
CA SER A 176 -19.35 1.13 23.03
C SER A 176 -20.51 1.01 22.04
N HIS A 177 -20.35 1.53 20.82
CA HIS A 177 -21.36 1.46 19.77
C HIS A 177 -21.40 0.05 19.14
N PRO A 178 -22.53 -0.41 18.59
CA PRO A 178 -22.61 -1.69 17.86
C PRO A 178 -21.58 -1.88 16.73
N ILE A 179 -20.97 -0.81 16.21
CA ILE A 179 -19.82 -0.87 15.27
C ILE A 179 -18.64 -1.62 15.89
N SER A 180 -18.43 -1.52 17.21
CA SER A 180 -17.29 -2.14 17.91
C SER A 180 -17.20 -3.66 17.68
N LYS A 181 -18.33 -4.33 17.43
CA LYS A 181 -18.36 -5.77 17.11
C LYS A 181 -17.66 -6.15 15.80
N PHE A 182 -17.42 -5.16 14.92
CA PHE A 182 -16.73 -5.39 13.65
C PHE A 182 -15.22 -5.17 13.75
N ILE A 183 -14.73 -4.55 14.85
CA ILE A 183 -13.29 -4.21 14.97
C ILE A 183 -12.43 -5.46 14.98
N GLU A 184 -12.86 -6.53 15.65
CA GLU A 184 -12.11 -7.78 15.75
C GLU A 184 -11.83 -8.46 14.39
N HIS A 185 -12.72 -8.28 13.43
CA HIS A 185 -12.64 -8.87 12.10
C HIS A 185 -12.69 -7.82 10.99
N ALA A 186 -12.19 -6.61 11.28
CA ALA A 186 -12.34 -5.48 10.36
C ALA A 186 -11.62 -5.71 9.02
N SER A 187 -10.45 -6.35 9.02
CA SER A 187 -9.69 -6.66 7.79
C SER A 187 -10.45 -7.60 6.85
N GLU A 188 -11.25 -8.52 7.37
CA GLU A 188 -12.12 -9.40 6.58
C GLU A 188 -13.27 -8.63 5.90
N LEU A 189 -13.56 -7.42 6.38
CA LEU A 189 -14.59 -6.51 5.88
C LEU A 189 -14.00 -5.34 5.08
N ASP A 190 -12.78 -5.47 4.54
CA ASP A 190 -12.05 -4.39 3.87
C ASP A 190 -12.04 -3.09 4.71
N THR A 191 -11.71 -3.21 5.98
CA THR A 191 -11.82 -2.10 6.94
C THR A 191 -10.67 -2.15 7.93
N VAL A 192 -10.13 -0.99 8.31
CA VAL A 192 -9.17 -0.83 9.39
C VAL A 192 -9.56 0.34 10.29
N PHE A 193 -9.38 0.16 11.59
CA PHE A 193 -9.54 1.24 12.58
C PHE A 193 -8.18 1.72 13.05
N ILE A 194 -7.95 3.03 13.08
CA ILE A 194 -6.73 3.64 13.60
C ILE A 194 -7.10 4.52 14.77
N PHE A 195 -6.72 4.08 15.98
CA PHE A 195 -7.02 4.78 17.22
C PHE A 195 -5.83 5.61 17.66
N PHE A 196 -6.07 6.88 17.91
CA PHE A 196 -5.07 7.83 18.41
C PHE A 196 -5.38 8.11 19.88
N GLU A 197 -4.51 7.69 20.80
CA GLU A 197 -4.76 7.74 22.24
C GLU A 197 -3.53 8.28 22.99
N SER A 198 -3.78 8.94 24.11
CA SER A 198 -2.70 9.47 24.96
C SER A 198 -1.93 8.39 25.74
N LYS A 199 -2.51 7.19 25.88
CA LYS A 199 -1.92 6.09 26.65
C LYS A 199 -2.27 4.74 26.04
N PRO A 200 -1.38 3.75 26.09
CA PRO A 200 -1.65 2.41 25.56
C PRO A 200 -2.86 1.72 26.21
N SER A 201 -3.14 2.03 27.47
CA SER A 201 -4.28 1.45 28.22
C SER A 201 -5.66 1.88 27.73
N LEU A 202 -5.72 2.93 26.91
CA LEU A 202 -6.96 3.42 26.31
C LEU A 202 -7.26 2.78 24.95
N LEU A 203 -6.28 2.09 24.37
CA LEU A 203 -6.45 1.41 23.10
C LEU A 203 -7.38 0.20 23.21
N PRO A 204 -8.20 -0.09 22.18
CA PRO A 204 -8.93 -1.35 22.09
C PRO A 204 -8.00 -2.57 22.08
N LEU A 205 -8.47 -3.68 22.63
CA LEU A 205 -7.70 -4.93 22.71
C LEU A 205 -7.32 -5.50 21.33
N TYR A 206 -8.07 -5.14 20.29
CA TYR A 206 -7.87 -5.64 18.93
C TYR A 206 -6.81 -4.87 18.10
N CYS A 207 -6.12 -3.89 18.69
CA CYS A 207 -4.99 -3.23 18.07
C CYS A 207 -3.83 -4.22 17.94
N SER A 208 -3.63 -4.77 16.75
CA SER A 208 -2.55 -5.73 16.46
C SER A 208 -1.20 -5.05 16.33
N ARG A 209 -1.17 -3.81 15.88
CA ARG A 209 0.04 -2.99 15.72
C ARG A 209 -0.09 -1.71 16.53
N ILE A 210 0.99 -1.34 17.19
CA ILE A 210 1.04 -0.13 18.03
C ILE A 210 2.23 0.71 17.59
N ILE A 211 1.94 1.99 17.32
CA ILE A 211 2.93 3.04 17.09
C ILE A 211 3.01 3.83 18.40
N ASP A 212 4.17 3.85 19.02
CA ASP A 212 4.44 4.58 20.25
C ASP A 212 5.37 5.75 19.92
N ILE A 213 4.89 6.97 20.10
CA ILE A 213 5.58 8.20 19.73
C ILE A 213 6.27 8.75 20.97
N PHE A 214 7.59 8.95 20.88
CA PHE A 214 8.39 9.45 21.99
C PHE A 214 8.46 10.97 22.01
N ASP A 215 8.57 11.55 20.81
CA ASP A 215 8.67 13.00 20.58
C ASP A 215 8.19 13.36 19.16
N ASN A 216 8.39 14.63 18.76
CA ASN A 216 7.92 15.14 17.46
C ASN A 216 8.66 14.57 16.23
N GLU A 217 9.70 13.77 16.42
CA GLU A 217 10.56 13.26 15.35
C GLU A 217 10.84 11.76 15.45
N SER A 218 10.57 11.13 16.61
CA SER A 218 10.92 9.72 16.83
C SER A 218 9.76 8.91 17.39
N ALA A 219 9.64 7.70 16.87
CA ALA A 219 8.63 6.73 17.27
C ALA A 219 9.13 5.29 17.11
N MET A 220 8.38 4.35 17.63
CA MET A 220 8.57 2.94 17.35
C MET A 220 7.25 2.29 16.95
N ILE A 221 7.34 1.25 16.13
CA ILE A 221 6.23 0.37 15.83
C ILE A 221 6.54 -1.04 16.33
N TYR A 222 5.55 -1.69 16.90
CA TYR A 222 5.64 -3.08 17.35
C TYR A 222 4.28 -3.79 17.23
N ASP A 223 4.35 -5.12 17.14
CA ASP A 223 3.18 -5.98 17.21
C ASP A 223 2.74 -6.16 18.67
N SER A 224 1.44 -6.06 18.95
CA SER A 224 0.90 -6.15 20.31
C SER A 224 1.08 -7.54 20.95
N VAL A 225 1.12 -8.59 20.10
CA VAL A 225 1.31 -9.98 20.51
C VAL A 225 2.81 -10.29 20.62
N ASN A 226 3.59 -9.92 19.60
CA ASN A 226 5.03 -10.14 19.56
C ASN A 226 5.80 -8.85 19.82
N LYS A 227 5.90 -8.45 21.08
CA LYS A 227 6.56 -7.21 21.52
C LYS A 227 8.09 -7.20 21.35
N THR A 228 8.69 -8.27 20.87
CA THR A 228 10.16 -8.38 20.70
C THR A 228 10.64 -7.71 19.41
N GLN A 229 9.82 -7.68 18.38
CA GLN A 229 10.14 -7.05 17.11
C GLN A 229 9.72 -5.57 17.11
N LYS A 230 10.58 -4.72 17.71
CA LYS A 230 10.38 -3.28 17.72
C LYS A 230 11.20 -2.65 16.60
N LYS A 231 10.53 -1.83 15.77
CA LYS A 231 11.21 -1.03 14.74
C LYS A 231 11.14 0.44 15.14
N TYR A 232 12.30 1.03 15.37
CA TYR A 232 12.44 2.46 15.68
C TYR A 232 12.55 3.23 14.37
N PHE A 233 11.94 4.41 14.31
CA PHE A 233 11.99 5.26 13.14
C PHE A 233 11.88 6.74 13.49
N GLU A 234 12.45 7.56 12.61
CA GLU A 234 12.31 9.00 12.60
C GLU A 234 11.27 9.41 11.57
N TYR A 235 10.42 10.37 11.91
CA TYR A 235 9.40 10.90 11.03
C TYR A 235 9.44 12.42 10.95
N GLU A 236 9.04 12.98 9.82
CA GLU A 236 9.02 14.43 9.62
C GLU A 236 7.70 15.00 10.16
N ASN A 237 7.78 16.07 10.96
CA ASN A 237 6.60 16.85 11.33
C ASN A 237 6.26 17.81 10.17
N ILE A 238 5.32 17.40 9.31
CA ILE A 238 4.93 18.19 8.14
C ILE A 238 4.16 19.43 8.58
N PRO A 239 4.61 20.67 8.23
CA PRO A 239 3.89 21.91 8.58
C PRO A 239 2.51 21.96 7.91
N ASP A 240 1.53 22.52 8.59
CA ASP A 240 0.14 22.59 8.11
C ASP A 240 0.00 23.29 6.76
N TRP A 241 0.77 24.35 6.51
CA TRP A 241 0.75 25.04 5.21
C TRP A 241 1.18 24.14 4.05
N ARG A 242 2.14 23.21 4.30
CA ARG A 242 2.60 22.25 3.29
C ARG A 242 1.52 21.21 3.00
N VAL A 243 0.84 20.73 4.05
CA VAL A 243 -0.31 19.80 3.92
C VAL A 243 -1.44 20.48 3.13
N GLN A 244 -1.83 21.71 3.50
CA GLN A 244 -2.86 22.46 2.79
C GLN A 244 -2.52 22.66 1.32
N LYS A 245 -1.27 23.02 1.02
CA LYS A 245 -0.79 23.19 -0.36
C LYS A 245 -0.84 21.87 -1.13
N ALA A 246 -0.39 20.77 -0.55
CA ALA A 246 -0.42 19.48 -1.19
C ALA A 246 -1.85 19.00 -1.48
N VAL A 247 -2.76 19.14 -0.51
CA VAL A 247 -4.18 18.80 -0.71
C VAL A 247 -4.81 19.67 -1.79
N SER A 248 -4.53 20.98 -1.82
CA SER A 248 -5.08 21.87 -2.86
C SER A 248 -4.58 21.52 -4.28
N ILE A 249 -3.40 20.90 -4.40
CA ILE A 249 -2.88 20.38 -5.67
C ILE A 249 -3.56 19.06 -6.04
N LEU A 250 -3.83 18.18 -5.07
CA LEU A 250 -4.45 16.87 -5.29
C LEU A 250 -5.96 16.95 -5.53
N GLU A 251 -6.63 17.94 -4.93
CA GLU A 251 -8.10 18.08 -5.01
C GLU A 251 -8.65 18.11 -6.45
N PRO A 252 -8.09 18.90 -7.41
CA PRO A 252 -8.59 18.94 -8.79
C PRO A 252 -8.14 17.76 -9.65
N VAL A 253 -7.19 16.94 -9.19
CA VAL A 253 -6.65 15.83 -9.98
C VAL A 253 -7.71 14.73 -10.08
N GLU A 254 -8.23 14.50 -11.29
CA GLU A 254 -9.09 13.37 -11.60
C GLU A 254 -8.29 12.32 -12.34
N CYS A 255 -8.37 11.08 -11.84
CA CYS A 255 -7.89 9.94 -12.60
C CYS A 255 -9.08 9.47 -13.43
N GLU A 256 -8.98 9.55 -14.75
CA GLU A 256 -9.87 8.76 -15.58
C GLU A 256 -9.64 7.30 -15.21
N GLU A 257 -10.65 6.63 -14.69
CA GLU A 257 -10.67 5.18 -14.74
C GLU A 257 -10.59 4.84 -16.23
N ILE A 258 -9.38 4.56 -16.71
CA ILE A 258 -9.25 3.65 -17.84
C ILE A 258 -9.92 2.40 -17.30
N SER A 259 -11.19 2.26 -17.64
CA SER A 259 -12.06 1.19 -17.21
C SER A 259 -11.24 -0.11 -17.21
N LEU A 260 -10.79 -0.53 -16.02
CA LEU A 260 -10.23 -1.85 -15.77
C LEU A 260 -11.34 -2.93 -15.92
N ALA A 261 -12.47 -2.56 -16.52
CA ALA A 261 -13.45 -3.48 -17.06
C ALA A 261 -12.85 -4.45 -18.10
N GLY A 262 -11.61 -4.21 -18.54
CA GLY A 262 -10.74 -5.19 -19.11
C GLY A 262 -9.54 -5.37 -18.20
N SER A 263 -9.65 -6.17 -17.14
CA SER A 263 -8.45 -6.67 -16.48
C SER A 263 -7.57 -7.28 -17.55
N LEU A 264 -6.33 -6.78 -17.68
CA LEU A 264 -5.33 -7.43 -18.53
C LEU A 264 -5.40 -8.93 -18.23
N ARG A 265 -5.71 -9.73 -19.24
CA ARG A 265 -5.74 -11.18 -19.08
C ARG A 265 -4.41 -11.57 -18.45
N LYS A 266 -4.45 -12.23 -17.29
CA LYS A 266 -3.23 -12.65 -16.57
C LYS A 266 -2.33 -13.52 -17.43
N ASN A 267 -2.91 -14.26 -18.38
CA ASN A 267 -2.21 -15.15 -19.29
C ASN A 267 -2.91 -15.14 -20.66
N ILE A 268 -2.15 -14.95 -21.70
CA ILE A 268 -2.54 -15.20 -23.09
C ILE A 268 -1.58 -16.24 -23.65
N SER A 269 -2.09 -17.28 -24.26
CA SER A 269 -1.25 -18.28 -24.92
C SER A 269 -0.72 -17.73 -26.25
N LEU A 270 0.45 -18.22 -26.68
CA LEU A 270 1.01 -17.85 -27.98
C LEU A 270 0.04 -18.21 -29.13
N PHE A 271 -0.73 -19.27 -28.99
CA PHE A 271 -1.70 -19.67 -30.00
C PHE A 271 -2.85 -18.69 -30.12
N GLU A 272 -3.39 -18.24 -28.99
CA GLU A 272 -4.42 -17.18 -28.97
C GLU A 272 -3.88 -15.88 -29.55
N LEU A 273 -2.65 -15.47 -29.17
CA LEU A 273 -2.01 -14.25 -29.67
C LEU A 273 -1.78 -14.29 -31.20
N LEU A 274 -1.49 -15.46 -31.76
CA LEU A 274 -1.28 -15.68 -33.17
C LEU A 274 -2.58 -16.02 -33.94
N GLY A 275 -3.70 -16.17 -33.23
CA GLY A 275 -5.00 -16.54 -33.81
C GLY A 275 -5.02 -17.96 -34.42
N ILE A 276 -4.30 -18.91 -33.81
CA ILE A 276 -4.19 -20.30 -34.32
C ILE A 276 -4.60 -21.31 -33.25
N ASN A 277 -5.12 -22.45 -33.68
CA ASN A 277 -5.63 -23.48 -32.77
C ASN A 277 -4.68 -24.71 -32.66
N SER A 278 -3.63 -24.77 -33.47
CA SER A 278 -2.68 -25.89 -33.45
C SER A 278 -1.31 -25.49 -34.01
N VAL A 279 -0.30 -26.28 -33.71
CA VAL A 279 1.07 -26.08 -34.26
C VAL A 279 1.08 -26.21 -35.77
N GLN A 280 0.26 -27.10 -36.34
CA GLN A 280 0.14 -27.29 -37.78
C GLN A 280 -0.44 -26.03 -38.47
N ALA A 281 -1.37 -25.33 -37.82
CA ALA A 281 -1.95 -24.09 -38.32
C ALA A 281 -0.98 -22.91 -38.29
N LEU A 282 0.19 -23.05 -37.67
CA LEU A 282 1.22 -22.01 -37.60
C LEU A 282 1.78 -21.67 -39.01
N ASN A 283 1.80 -22.64 -39.90
CA ASN A 283 2.21 -22.52 -41.34
C ASN A 283 3.44 -21.64 -41.57
N LEU A 284 4.53 -21.95 -40.85
CA LEU A 284 5.76 -21.13 -40.79
C LEU A 284 6.30 -20.77 -42.18
N LYS A 285 6.25 -21.70 -43.10
CA LYS A 285 6.80 -21.51 -44.44
C LYS A 285 6.07 -20.42 -45.23
N GLU A 286 4.76 -20.38 -45.17
CA GLU A 286 3.95 -19.33 -45.79
C GLU A 286 4.13 -17.98 -45.07
N ARG A 287 4.15 -17.99 -43.75
CA ARG A 287 4.39 -16.77 -42.97
C ARG A 287 5.76 -16.16 -43.27
N TRP A 288 6.82 -16.97 -43.41
CA TRP A 288 8.14 -16.50 -43.77
C TRP A 288 8.19 -15.95 -45.21
N ASN A 289 7.54 -16.61 -46.17
CA ASN A 289 7.49 -16.16 -47.53
C ASN A 289 6.69 -14.85 -47.72
N SER A 290 5.68 -14.63 -46.87
CA SER A 290 4.89 -13.40 -46.87
C SER A 290 5.50 -12.27 -46.03
N SER A 291 6.46 -12.57 -45.16
CA SER A 291 7.12 -11.59 -44.30
C SER A 291 8.15 -10.76 -45.10
N LYS A 292 7.94 -9.44 -45.10
CA LYS A 292 8.85 -8.49 -45.72
C LYS A 292 9.53 -7.64 -44.66
N ILE A 293 10.67 -8.10 -44.15
CA ILE A 293 11.42 -7.46 -43.05
C ILE A 293 11.76 -6.00 -43.38
N TYR A 294 11.95 -5.65 -44.63
CA TYR A 294 12.23 -4.29 -45.08
C TYR A 294 10.99 -3.36 -45.02
N GLU A 295 9.77 -3.90 -44.90
CA GLU A 295 8.54 -3.13 -44.72
C GLU A 295 8.15 -3.03 -43.26
N THR A 296 8.25 -4.13 -42.49
CA THR A 296 7.85 -4.19 -41.10
C THR A 296 8.58 -5.29 -40.31
N MET A 297 8.95 -4.98 -39.09
CA MET A 297 9.51 -5.92 -38.12
C MET A 297 8.56 -6.05 -36.91
N ALA A 298 7.26 -5.96 -37.13
CA ALA A 298 6.24 -6.00 -36.10
C ALA A 298 6.08 -7.42 -35.57
N VAL A 299 6.19 -7.55 -34.23
CA VAL A 299 5.97 -8.80 -33.49
C VAL A 299 4.87 -8.57 -32.44
N PRO A 300 3.86 -9.43 -32.34
CA PRO A 300 2.85 -9.32 -31.32
C PRO A 300 3.45 -9.62 -29.93
N LEU A 301 3.28 -8.72 -28.97
CA LEU A 301 3.78 -8.87 -27.59
C LEU A 301 2.71 -9.39 -26.62
N GLY A 302 1.46 -9.05 -26.85
CA GLY A 302 0.37 -9.34 -25.96
C GLY A 302 -0.90 -8.61 -26.36
N VAL A 303 -1.83 -8.48 -25.45
CA VAL A 303 -3.06 -7.70 -25.64
C VAL A 303 -3.15 -6.57 -24.60
N ASN A 304 -3.76 -5.46 -25.02
CA ASN A 304 -4.07 -4.37 -24.10
C ASN A 304 -5.38 -4.65 -23.32
N SER A 305 -5.79 -3.71 -22.48
CA SER A 305 -7.03 -3.79 -21.69
C SER A 305 -8.31 -3.86 -22.54
N LYS A 306 -8.23 -3.53 -23.85
CA LYS A 306 -9.33 -3.63 -24.82
C LYS A 306 -9.28 -4.92 -25.65
N GLU A 307 -8.44 -5.89 -25.27
CA GLU A 307 -8.17 -7.13 -26.02
C GLU A 307 -7.56 -6.91 -27.44
N GLU A 308 -7.04 -5.72 -27.72
CA GLU A 308 -6.35 -5.43 -28.97
C GLU A 308 -4.90 -5.91 -28.89
N ILE A 309 -4.38 -6.52 -29.96
CA ILE A 309 -3.00 -7.00 -30.01
C ILE A 309 -2.03 -5.83 -30.04
N VAL A 310 -1.10 -5.80 -29.10
CA VAL A 310 -0.01 -4.83 -29.03
C VAL A 310 1.19 -5.37 -29.78
N TYR A 311 1.71 -4.61 -30.75
CA TYR A 311 2.85 -4.98 -31.56
C TYR A 311 4.09 -4.17 -31.19
N LEU A 312 5.22 -4.85 -31.09
CA LEU A 312 6.54 -4.22 -31.09
C LEU A 312 7.08 -4.24 -32.51
N ASN A 313 7.40 -3.08 -33.09
CA ASN A 313 7.99 -2.98 -34.41
C ASN A 313 9.38 -2.34 -34.30
N LEU A 314 10.41 -3.14 -34.52
CA LEU A 314 11.82 -2.72 -34.40
C LEU A 314 12.35 -1.96 -35.64
N HIS A 315 11.50 -1.72 -36.63
CA HIS A 315 11.85 -0.93 -37.79
C HIS A 315 12.11 0.54 -37.40
N GLU A 316 13.14 1.19 -37.94
CA GLU A 316 13.57 2.56 -37.60
C GLU A 316 12.44 3.61 -37.64
N LYS A 317 11.50 3.44 -38.58
CA LYS A 317 10.36 4.37 -38.75
C LYS A 317 9.28 4.24 -37.66
N PHE A 318 9.39 3.24 -36.79
CA PHE A 318 8.40 2.99 -35.72
C PHE A 318 9.05 3.08 -34.33
N HIS A 319 9.32 1.95 -33.70
CA HIS A 319 9.91 1.94 -32.36
C HIS A 319 11.44 2.00 -32.36
N GLY A 320 12.08 1.79 -33.50
CA GLY A 320 13.53 1.78 -33.67
C GLY A 320 14.19 0.49 -33.16
N PRO A 321 15.50 0.29 -33.52
CA PRO A 321 16.25 -0.91 -33.16
C PRO A 321 16.74 -0.90 -31.72
N HIS A 322 16.62 0.23 -30.99
CA HIS A 322 17.07 0.38 -29.62
C HIS A 322 15.88 0.55 -28.72
N GLY A 323 15.78 -0.25 -27.66
CA GLY A 323 14.71 -0.20 -26.69
C GLY A 323 15.19 -0.63 -25.29
N ALA A 324 14.62 -0.04 -24.26
CA ALA A 324 14.74 -0.52 -22.89
C ALA A 324 13.38 -1.04 -22.43
N ILE A 325 13.33 -2.30 -21.99
CA ILE A 325 12.12 -2.91 -21.47
C ILE A 325 12.30 -3.03 -19.95
N MET A 326 11.48 -2.29 -19.18
CA MET A 326 11.46 -2.39 -17.72
C MET A 326 10.33 -3.34 -17.28
N PHE A 327 10.70 -4.44 -16.63
CA PHE A 327 9.75 -5.38 -16.03
C PHE A 327 9.67 -5.12 -14.53
N ARG A 328 8.71 -4.34 -14.07
CA ARG A 328 8.55 -4.04 -12.63
C ARG A 328 8.03 -5.25 -11.84
N LYS A 329 7.25 -6.13 -12.46
CA LYS A 329 6.62 -7.32 -11.80
C LYS A 329 7.39 -8.65 -11.98
N LEU A 330 8.24 -8.79 -12.98
CA LEU A 330 8.94 -10.06 -13.26
C LEU A 330 10.07 -10.37 -12.27
N LEU A 331 10.67 -9.37 -11.64
CA LEU A 331 11.71 -9.58 -10.63
C LEU A 331 11.15 -10.16 -9.32
N HIS A 332 9.86 -9.95 -9.03
CA HIS A 332 9.22 -10.48 -7.81
C HIS A 332 8.79 -11.96 -7.94
N SER A 333 8.43 -12.40 -9.13
CA SER A 333 8.06 -13.81 -9.37
C SER A 333 9.27 -14.75 -9.48
N TYR A 334 10.43 -14.25 -9.91
CA TYR A 334 11.66 -15.05 -9.99
C TYR A 334 12.29 -15.32 -8.62
N SER A 335 12.04 -14.49 -7.61
CA SER A 335 12.55 -14.71 -6.26
C SER A 335 11.80 -15.79 -5.48
N LYS A 336 10.56 -16.13 -5.87
CA LYS A 336 9.75 -17.19 -5.25
C LYS A 336 9.95 -18.58 -5.88
N GLY A 337 10.62 -18.67 -7.01
CA GLY A 337 10.81 -19.93 -7.76
C GLY A 337 12.05 -20.75 -7.43
N TYR A 338 12.94 -20.27 -6.56
CA TYR A 338 14.22 -20.92 -6.23
C TYR A 338 14.39 -21.34 -4.76
N THR A 339 13.31 -21.49 -4.02
CA THR A 339 13.35 -22.12 -2.70
C THR A 339 12.63 -23.47 -2.74
N GLY A 340 13.21 -24.43 -3.45
CA GLY A 340 12.66 -25.78 -3.54
C GLY A 340 13.55 -26.69 -4.36
N ALA A 341 14.72 -27.05 -3.82
CA ALA A 341 15.45 -28.31 -4.05
C ALA A 341 16.49 -28.47 -2.94
#